data_274efcc34f0222150c1f210a8094f07c
#
_entry.id   274efcc34f0222150c1f210a8094f07c
#
_cell.length_a   1.000
_cell.length_b   1.000
_cell.length_c   1.000
_cell.angle_alpha   90.00
_cell.angle_beta   90.00
_cell.angle_gamma   90.00
#
_symmetry.space_group_name_H-M   'P 1'
#
loop_
_entity.id
_entity.type
_entity.pdbx_description
1 polymer ?
#
loop_
_entity_poly.entity_id
_entity_poly.type
_entity_poly.pdbx_seq_one_letter_code
_entity_poly.pdbx_strand_id
1 'polypeptide(L)'
;EDPFLYDLVYQVKDAKGNVLDEVKSYAGMRKVHTANGRFYLNNQPYFQRLVLDQGFYPEGIWTAPSDEDLKNDIVLGKEAGFNGARLHQKVFEERYYYWADKLGYITWGESASWMLDVNKELAARNFLGEWSEVVVRDRNHPSLVTWTPFNETWGGGPDAYVRLVRDVYNITKAIDPTRPVNDASGDNHVITDIWSVHNYEQDRAKLTEQLK
;
A
#
# COMPACT_ATOMS: atom_id res chain seq x y z
N GLU A 1 7.46 15.45 10.77
CA GLU A 1 7.77 15.61 9.36
C GLU A 1 6.60 16.32 8.70
N ASP A 2 6.89 17.27 7.84
CA ASP A 2 5.90 18.15 7.21
C ASP A 2 5.80 17.78 5.72
N PRO A 3 4.80 16.98 5.30
CA PRO A 3 4.62 16.64 3.90
C PRO A 3 4.19 17.87 3.11
N PHE A 4 4.88 18.15 2.01
CA PHE A 4 4.51 19.24 1.12
C PHE A 4 3.76 18.70 -0.11
N LEU A 5 2.55 19.23 -0.34
CA LEU A 5 1.74 18.92 -1.51
C LEU A 5 1.61 20.17 -2.39
N TYR A 6 1.82 20.01 -3.69
CA TYR A 6 1.60 21.05 -4.70
C TYR A 6 0.14 21.03 -5.13
N ASP A 7 -0.52 22.15 -5.09
CA ASP A 7 -1.86 22.30 -5.66
C ASP A 7 -1.79 22.29 -7.19
N LEU A 8 -2.66 21.52 -7.81
CA LEU A 8 -2.82 21.41 -9.26
C LEU A 8 -4.21 21.88 -9.64
N VAL A 9 -4.29 22.69 -10.71
CA VAL A 9 -5.56 23.14 -11.29
C VAL A 9 -5.54 22.81 -12.77
N TYR A 10 -6.49 22.00 -13.20
CA TYR A 10 -6.70 21.68 -14.60
C TYR A 10 -7.90 22.48 -15.12
N GLN A 11 -7.71 23.22 -16.20
CA GLN A 11 -8.76 24.05 -16.80
C GLN A 11 -8.96 23.70 -18.28
N VAL A 12 -10.20 23.48 -18.67
CA VAL A 12 -10.61 23.43 -20.06
C VAL A 12 -11.07 24.84 -20.47
N LYS A 13 -10.49 25.38 -21.55
CA LYS A 13 -10.81 26.74 -22.04
C LYS A 13 -11.32 26.69 -23.47
N ASP A 14 -12.22 27.60 -23.80
CA ASP A 14 -12.64 27.85 -25.18
C ASP A 14 -11.53 28.58 -25.98
N ALA A 15 -11.77 28.76 -27.29
CA ALA A 15 -10.84 29.47 -28.16
C ALA A 15 -10.65 30.96 -27.80
N LYS A 16 -11.51 31.54 -26.96
CA LYS A 16 -11.46 32.91 -26.47
C LYS A 16 -10.77 33.02 -25.10
N GLY A 17 -10.38 31.87 -24.51
CA GLY A 17 -9.71 31.81 -23.20
C GLY A 17 -10.67 31.75 -22.02
N ASN A 18 -11.98 31.65 -22.22
CA ASN A 18 -12.92 31.48 -21.12
C ASN A 18 -12.82 30.07 -20.54
N VAL A 19 -12.83 29.95 -19.22
CA VAL A 19 -12.83 28.66 -18.54
C VAL A 19 -14.19 28.01 -18.70
N LEU A 20 -14.21 26.82 -19.26
CA LEU A 20 -15.43 25.99 -19.44
C LEU A 20 -15.58 24.98 -18.31
N ASP A 21 -14.47 24.47 -17.77
CA ASP A 21 -14.45 23.51 -16.68
C ASP A 21 -13.14 23.64 -15.90
N GLU A 22 -13.18 23.31 -14.60
CA GLU A 22 -12.01 23.35 -13.70
C GLU A 22 -12.04 22.17 -12.75
N VAL A 23 -10.91 21.44 -12.67
CA VAL A 23 -10.68 20.37 -11.71
C VAL A 23 -9.47 20.71 -10.85
N LYS A 24 -9.62 20.65 -9.54
CA LYS A 24 -8.56 20.82 -8.57
C LYS A 24 -8.01 19.45 -8.15
N SER A 25 -6.70 19.36 -8.03
CA SER A 25 -5.98 18.14 -7.63
C SER A 25 -4.72 18.55 -6.88
N TYR A 26 -3.87 17.59 -6.59
CA TYR A 26 -2.57 17.84 -5.95
C TYR A 26 -1.52 16.82 -6.41
N ALA A 27 -0.27 17.10 -6.13
CA ALA A 27 0.84 16.17 -6.29
C ALA A 27 1.84 16.31 -5.15
N GLY A 28 2.53 15.23 -4.81
CA GLY A 28 3.63 15.22 -3.85
C GLY A 28 4.89 14.66 -4.49
N MET A 29 6.04 15.22 -4.17
CA MET A 29 7.34 14.71 -4.61
C MET A 29 8.02 13.98 -3.46
N ARG A 30 8.36 12.71 -3.67
CA ARG A 30 9.15 11.92 -2.72
C ARG A 30 9.94 10.85 -3.44
N LYS A 31 10.98 10.32 -2.82
CA LYS A 31 11.72 9.16 -3.27
C LYS A 31 11.69 8.09 -2.19
N VAL A 32 11.40 6.85 -2.57
CA VAL A 32 11.52 5.68 -1.71
C VAL A 32 12.41 4.64 -2.36
N HIS A 33 13.22 3.96 -1.56
CA HIS A 33 14.05 2.85 -2.03
C HIS A 33 14.53 2.01 -0.85
N THR A 34 14.99 0.81 -1.14
CA THR A 34 15.69 -0.06 -0.20
C THR A 34 17.16 -0.13 -0.56
N ALA A 35 18.04 -0.06 0.42
CA ALA A 35 19.50 -0.24 0.25
C ALA A 35 20.12 -0.69 1.56
N ASN A 36 21.12 -1.56 1.49
CA ASN A 36 21.89 -2.02 2.66
C ASN A 36 21.01 -2.52 3.83
N GLY A 37 19.93 -3.26 3.49
CA GLY A 37 18.98 -3.79 4.47
C GLY A 37 18.13 -2.74 5.18
N ARG A 38 17.99 -1.55 4.61
CA ARG A 38 17.19 -0.45 5.18
C ARG A 38 16.24 0.14 4.15
N PHE A 39 15.14 0.67 4.65
CA PHE A 39 14.22 1.50 3.88
C PHE A 39 14.62 2.98 3.99
N TYR A 40 14.52 3.70 2.87
CA TYR A 40 14.86 5.12 2.77
C TYR A 40 13.66 5.91 2.25
N LEU A 41 13.40 7.05 2.90
CA LEU A 41 12.48 8.08 2.45
C LEU A 41 13.28 9.36 2.20
N ASN A 42 13.21 9.90 0.98
CA ASN A 42 13.97 11.10 0.57
C ASN A 42 15.48 11.00 0.89
N ASN A 43 16.06 9.84 0.60
CA ASN A 43 17.47 9.49 0.82
C ASN A 43 17.90 9.46 2.30
N GLN A 44 16.97 9.53 3.25
CA GLN A 44 17.26 9.35 4.67
C GLN A 44 16.76 7.97 5.13
N PRO A 45 17.50 7.24 5.96
CA PRO A 45 17.01 6.02 6.57
C PRO A 45 15.71 6.31 7.34
N TYR A 46 14.68 5.51 7.08
CA TYR A 46 13.38 5.72 7.69
C TYR A 46 12.90 4.44 8.37
N PHE A 47 12.73 4.50 9.68
CA PHE A 47 12.22 3.37 10.45
C PHE A 47 10.69 3.39 10.43
N GLN A 48 10.10 2.38 9.84
CA GLN A 48 8.66 2.25 9.68
C GLN A 48 8.05 1.61 10.94
N ARG A 49 7.16 2.32 11.61
CA ARG A 49 6.32 1.82 12.69
C ARG A 49 4.88 1.85 12.18
N LEU A 50 4.47 0.75 11.56
CA LEU A 50 3.18 0.65 10.91
C LEU A 50 2.20 -0.11 11.80
N VAL A 51 0.95 0.39 11.84
CA VAL A 51 -0.16 -0.40 12.34
C VAL A 51 -0.67 -1.29 11.20
N LEU A 52 -1.16 -2.49 11.52
CA LEU A 52 -1.93 -3.30 10.61
C LEU A 52 -3.37 -2.82 10.65
N ASP A 53 -3.85 -2.29 9.52
CA ASP A 53 -5.19 -1.69 9.40
C ASP A 53 -6.03 -2.48 8.39
N GLN A 54 -7.18 -2.99 8.83
CA GLN A 54 -8.11 -3.73 7.99
C GLN A 54 -9.30 -2.87 7.51
N GLY A 55 -9.39 -1.62 7.95
CA GLY A 55 -10.43 -0.67 7.55
C GLY A 55 -11.83 -1.13 7.89
N PHE A 56 -12.04 -1.62 9.12
CA PHE A 56 -13.35 -2.06 9.62
C PHE A 56 -13.98 -0.99 10.50
N TYR A 57 -15.26 -0.73 10.28
CA TYR A 57 -16.05 0.28 10.99
C TYR A 57 -17.30 -0.36 11.61
N PRO A 58 -17.71 0.02 12.85
CA PRO A 58 -18.88 -0.58 13.51
C PRO A 58 -20.17 -0.43 12.70
N GLU A 59 -20.42 0.75 12.09
CA GLU A 59 -21.63 1.04 11.34
C GLU A 59 -21.53 0.65 9.87
N GLY A 60 -20.38 0.90 9.25
CA GLY A 60 -20.15 0.72 7.82
C GLY A 60 -19.58 -0.63 7.42
N ILE A 61 -19.17 -1.44 8.39
CA ILE A 61 -18.47 -2.72 8.24
C ILE A 61 -17.17 -2.52 7.44
N TRP A 62 -17.26 -2.49 6.14
CA TRP A 62 -16.11 -2.34 5.23
C TRP A 62 -16.00 -0.96 4.58
N THR A 63 -16.95 -0.10 4.83
CA THR A 63 -17.00 1.27 4.30
C THR A 63 -16.96 2.25 5.46
N ALA A 64 -16.11 3.26 5.37
CA ALA A 64 -16.07 4.30 6.39
C ALA A 64 -17.42 5.05 6.42
N PRO A 65 -17.98 5.34 7.62
CA PRO A 65 -19.23 6.07 7.74
C PRO A 65 -19.14 7.49 7.18
N SER A 66 -17.97 8.11 7.30
CA SER A 66 -17.74 9.47 6.81
C SER A 66 -16.27 9.69 6.40
N ASP A 67 -16.01 10.80 5.71
CA ASP A 67 -14.67 11.24 5.36
C ASP A 67 -13.82 11.57 6.62
N GLU A 68 -14.45 12.08 7.68
CA GLU A 68 -13.78 12.35 8.95
C GLU A 68 -13.35 11.06 9.67
N ASP A 69 -14.09 9.95 9.53
CA ASP A 69 -13.70 8.67 10.10
C ASP A 69 -12.41 8.15 9.46
N LEU A 70 -12.28 8.26 8.12
CA LEU A 70 -11.03 7.92 7.41
C LEU A 70 -9.83 8.74 7.92
N LYS A 71 -10.05 10.03 8.16
CA LYS A 71 -9.03 10.92 8.70
C LYS A 71 -8.68 10.57 10.15
N ASN A 72 -9.68 10.26 10.96
CA ASN A 72 -9.52 9.94 12.38
C ASN A 72 -8.69 8.66 12.60
N ASP A 73 -8.83 7.64 11.76
CA ASP A 73 -7.98 6.44 11.83
C ASP A 73 -6.51 6.80 11.74
N ILE A 74 -6.15 7.71 10.83
CA ILE A 74 -4.78 8.19 10.67
C ILE A 74 -4.34 9.02 11.88
N VAL A 75 -5.20 9.91 12.37
CA VAL A 75 -4.90 10.75 13.54
C VAL A 75 -4.64 9.88 14.76
N LEU A 76 -5.51 8.92 15.05
CA LEU A 76 -5.36 7.98 16.16
C LEU A 76 -4.10 7.11 16.00
N GLY A 77 -3.80 6.65 14.80
CA GLY A 77 -2.56 5.93 14.52
C GLY A 77 -1.32 6.76 14.84
N LYS A 78 -1.31 8.04 14.45
CA LYS A 78 -0.21 8.97 14.74
C LYS A 78 -0.09 9.28 16.24
N GLU A 79 -1.21 9.49 16.94
CA GLU A 79 -1.24 9.71 18.39
C GLU A 79 -0.73 8.49 19.16
N ALA A 80 -0.99 7.27 18.66
CA ALA A 80 -0.44 6.05 19.22
C ALA A 80 1.06 5.83 18.91
N GLY A 81 1.68 6.74 18.13
CA GLY A 81 3.11 6.70 17.82
C GLY A 81 3.47 5.94 16.54
N PHE A 82 2.49 5.51 15.75
CA PHE A 82 2.72 4.97 14.42
C PHE A 82 3.01 6.09 13.40
N ASN A 83 3.84 5.78 12.41
CA ASN A 83 4.11 6.72 11.31
C ASN A 83 3.51 6.26 9.98
N GLY A 84 2.69 5.20 10.02
CA GLY A 84 2.02 4.67 8.85
C GLY A 84 1.18 3.43 9.16
N ALA A 85 0.58 2.87 8.11
CA ALA A 85 -0.22 1.66 8.16
C ALA A 85 0.13 0.71 7.00
N ARG A 86 0.05 -0.58 7.26
CA ARG A 86 -0.12 -1.60 6.23
C ARG A 86 -1.61 -1.86 6.08
N LEU A 87 -2.15 -1.60 4.89
CA LEU A 87 -3.59 -1.64 4.58
C LEU A 87 -3.99 -3.08 4.25
N HIS A 88 -4.19 -3.89 5.29
CA HIS A 88 -4.22 -5.34 5.25
C HIS A 88 -5.49 -5.90 4.62
N GLN A 89 -5.33 -6.76 3.60
CA GLN A 89 -6.39 -7.54 2.95
C GLN A 89 -7.56 -6.70 2.40
N LYS A 90 -7.30 -5.44 2.07
CA LYS A 90 -8.29 -4.52 1.52
C LYS A 90 -7.63 -3.50 0.59
N VAL A 91 -8.29 -3.21 -0.53
CA VAL A 91 -8.01 -2.02 -1.33
C VAL A 91 -8.78 -0.87 -0.71
N PHE A 92 -8.06 0.06 -0.09
CA PHE A 92 -8.67 1.18 0.63
C PHE A 92 -9.25 2.22 -0.33
N GLU A 93 -10.17 3.04 0.19
CA GLU A 93 -10.76 4.17 -0.52
C GLU A 93 -9.68 5.21 -0.86
N GLU A 94 -9.76 5.85 -2.02
CA GLU A 94 -8.84 6.92 -2.43
C GLU A 94 -8.83 8.09 -1.42
N ARG A 95 -9.95 8.33 -0.72
CA ARG A 95 -10.04 9.33 0.35
C ARG A 95 -9.16 9.02 1.55
N TYR A 96 -8.91 7.75 1.87
CA TYR A 96 -7.93 7.38 2.90
C TYR A 96 -6.53 7.81 2.49
N TYR A 97 -6.13 7.52 1.25
CA TYR A 97 -4.82 7.96 0.74
C TYR A 97 -4.70 9.48 0.69
N TYR A 98 -5.77 10.20 0.35
CA TYR A 98 -5.79 11.65 0.41
C TYR A 98 -5.41 12.17 1.80
N TRP A 99 -6.03 11.64 2.85
CA TRP A 99 -5.70 12.03 4.22
C TRP A 99 -4.30 11.57 4.64
N ALA A 100 -3.87 10.40 4.22
CA ALA A 100 -2.51 9.93 4.44
C ALA A 100 -1.47 10.86 3.78
N ASP A 101 -1.72 11.31 2.55
CA ASP A 101 -0.90 12.29 1.85
C ASP A 101 -0.85 13.63 2.58
N LYS A 102 -2.01 14.12 3.03
CA LYS A 102 -2.14 15.40 3.74
C LYS A 102 -1.48 15.39 5.11
N LEU A 103 -1.59 14.30 5.83
CA LEU A 103 -1.13 14.18 7.22
C LEU A 103 0.29 13.59 7.34
N GLY A 104 0.91 13.19 6.23
CA GLY A 104 2.24 12.59 6.23
C GLY A 104 2.28 11.23 6.91
N TYR A 105 1.34 10.36 6.58
CA TYR A 105 1.21 9.01 7.11
C TYR A 105 1.50 8.00 6.01
N ILE A 106 2.61 7.27 6.10
CA ILE A 106 3.00 6.36 5.02
C ILE A 106 2.10 5.12 4.98
N THR A 107 1.88 4.59 3.78
CA THR A 107 1.02 3.42 3.59
C THR A 107 1.70 2.34 2.76
N TRP A 108 1.37 1.09 3.06
CA TRP A 108 1.61 -0.07 2.21
C TRP A 108 0.27 -0.48 1.61
N GLY A 109 0.16 -0.42 0.28
CA GLY A 109 -1.04 -0.82 -0.44
C GLY A 109 -1.09 -2.33 -0.64
N GLU A 110 -2.22 -2.94 -0.30
CA GLU A 110 -2.42 -4.39 -0.33
C GLU A 110 -3.70 -4.75 -1.09
N SER A 111 -3.86 -6.01 -1.43
CA SER A 111 -5.09 -6.55 -2.01
C SER A 111 -5.66 -7.66 -1.13
N ALA A 112 -6.95 -7.94 -1.27
CA ALA A 112 -7.59 -9.09 -0.64
C ALA A 112 -7.13 -10.36 -1.37
N SER A 113 -6.21 -11.10 -0.76
CA SER A 113 -5.63 -12.32 -1.34
C SER A 113 -6.06 -13.61 -0.63
N TRP A 114 -6.64 -13.52 0.55
CA TRP A 114 -7.17 -14.69 1.23
C TRP A 114 -8.32 -15.31 0.44
N MET A 115 -8.41 -16.64 0.46
CA MET A 115 -9.37 -17.43 -0.31
C MET A 115 -9.11 -17.44 -1.84
N LEU A 116 -8.05 -16.82 -2.34
CA LEU A 116 -7.65 -16.93 -3.73
C LEU A 116 -7.14 -18.35 -4.02
N ASP A 117 -7.83 -19.05 -4.91
CA ASP A 117 -7.38 -20.37 -5.39
C ASP A 117 -6.33 -20.17 -6.50
N VAL A 118 -5.07 -20.15 -6.11
CA VAL A 118 -3.93 -19.91 -7.01
C VAL A 118 -3.77 -20.99 -8.11
N ASN A 119 -4.44 -22.16 -7.97
CA ASN A 119 -4.41 -23.21 -8.98
C ASN A 119 -5.41 -22.98 -10.12
N LYS A 120 -6.37 -22.08 -9.93
CA LYS A 120 -7.37 -21.76 -10.94
C LYS A 120 -6.87 -20.63 -11.83
N GLU A 121 -6.65 -20.93 -13.10
CA GLU A 121 -6.24 -19.97 -14.12
C GLU A 121 -7.14 -18.72 -14.13
N LEU A 122 -8.46 -18.91 -14.05
CA LEU A 122 -9.41 -17.81 -14.05
C LEU A 122 -9.22 -16.88 -12.82
N ALA A 123 -8.98 -17.46 -11.65
CA ALA A 123 -8.75 -16.68 -10.43
C ALA A 123 -7.43 -15.89 -10.53
N ALA A 124 -6.37 -16.53 -11.00
CA ALA A 124 -5.08 -15.86 -11.21
C ALA A 124 -5.19 -14.72 -12.23
N ARG A 125 -5.88 -14.94 -13.35
CA ARG A 125 -6.08 -13.93 -14.39
C ARG A 125 -6.90 -12.74 -13.89
N ASN A 126 -7.98 -12.99 -13.14
CA ASN A 126 -8.80 -11.92 -12.58
C ASN A 126 -8.00 -11.10 -11.56
N PHE A 127 -7.26 -11.77 -10.66
CA PHE A 127 -6.42 -11.10 -9.68
C PHE A 127 -5.37 -10.19 -10.34
N LEU A 128 -4.69 -10.66 -11.39
CA LEU A 128 -3.72 -9.86 -12.16
C LEU A 128 -4.36 -8.61 -12.77
N GLY A 129 -5.57 -8.75 -13.35
CA GLY A 129 -6.32 -7.62 -13.90
C GLY A 129 -6.68 -6.59 -12.85
N GLU A 130 -7.36 -7.03 -11.78
CA GLU A 130 -7.80 -6.18 -10.67
C GLU A 130 -6.61 -5.49 -9.98
N TRP A 131 -5.53 -6.24 -9.70
CA TRP A 131 -4.33 -5.67 -9.10
C TRP A 131 -3.67 -4.61 -9.98
N SER A 132 -3.65 -4.82 -11.29
CA SER A 132 -3.12 -3.83 -12.24
C SER A 132 -3.90 -2.53 -12.18
N GLU A 133 -5.23 -2.59 -12.08
CA GLU A 133 -6.10 -1.42 -11.94
C GLU A 133 -5.84 -0.69 -10.61
N VAL A 134 -5.66 -1.43 -9.51
CA VAL A 134 -5.30 -0.86 -8.20
C VAL A 134 -3.99 -0.09 -8.27
N VAL A 135 -2.95 -0.69 -8.87
CA VAL A 135 -1.64 -0.02 -8.99
C VAL A 135 -1.75 1.24 -9.85
N VAL A 136 -2.48 1.20 -10.97
CA VAL A 136 -2.71 2.37 -11.82
C VAL A 136 -3.46 3.47 -11.09
N ARG A 137 -4.51 3.12 -10.33
CA ARG A 137 -5.31 4.07 -9.54
C ARG A 137 -4.46 4.79 -8.50
N ASP A 138 -3.70 4.03 -7.70
CA ASP A 138 -3.13 4.54 -6.44
C ASP A 138 -1.66 5.00 -6.56
N ARG A 139 -0.96 4.68 -7.66
CA ARG A 139 0.47 5.00 -7.82
C ARG A 139 0.84 6.48 -7.71
N ASN A 140 -0.13 7.39 -7.81
CA ASN A 140 0.14 8.82 -7.70
C ASN A 140 0.07 9.34 -6.26
N HIS A 141 -0.37 8.53 -5.29
CA HIS A 141 -0.37 8.93 -3.88
C HIS A 141 1.04 8.91 -3.30
N PRO A 142 1.58 10.05 -2.82
CA PRO A 142 2.92 10.10 -2.25
C PRO A 142 3.05 9.34 -0.92
N SER A 143 1.98 9.20 -0.15
CA SER A 143 1.96 8.39 1.08
C SER A 143 2.14 6.90 0.85
N LEU A 144 1.73 6.40 -0.32
CA LEU A 144 1.92 5.01 -0.69
C LEU A 144 3.39 4.75 -1.01
N VAL A 145 4.06 3.95 -0.20
CA VAL A 145 5.52 3.75 -0.27
C VAL A 145 5.94 2.32 -0.60
N THR A 146 5.04 1.36 -0.49
CA THR A 146 5.30 -0.06 -0.76
C THR A 146 4.02 -0.73 -1.27
N TRP A 147 4.17 -1.65 -2.22
CA TRP A 147 3.12 -2.55 -2.66
C TRP A 147 3.26 -3.91 -1.99
N THR A 148 2.14 -4.47 -1.51
CA THR A 148 2.07 -5.80 -0.90
C THR A 148 0.88 -6.56 -1.47
N PRO A 149 0.99 -7.17 -2.66
CA PRO A 149 -0.16 -7.79 -3.32
C PRO A 149 -0.76 -8.96 -2.54
N PHE A 150 0.07 -9.72 -1.80
CA PHE A 150 -0.36 -10.91 -1.07
C PHE A 150 0.01 -10.84 0.41
N ASN A 151 -0.79 -11.53 1.23
CA ASN A 151 -0.50 -11.76 2.63
C ASN A 151 -0.76 -13.23 2.98
N GLU A 152 0.24 -13.88 3.57
CA GLU A 152 0.11 -15.27 4.06
C GLU A 152 -0.63 -16.17 3.05
N THR A 153 -0.32 -15.98 1.77
CA THR A 153 -0.96 -16.69 0.67
C THR A 153 -0.14 -17.93 0.37
N TRP A 154 -0.54 -19.02 0.91
CA TRP A 154 -0.02 -20.36 0.66
C TRP A 154 -1.18 -21.30 0.39
N GLY A 155 -0.96 -22.21 -0.46
CA GLY A 155 -1.98 -23.18 -0.88
C GLY A 155 -2.01 -23.25 -2.39
N GLY A 156 -2.09 -24.46 -2.88
CA GLY A 156 -1.91 -24.75 -4.28
C GLY A 156 -0.57 -25.44 -4.52
N GLY A 157 -0.43 -26.01 -5.71
CA GLY A 157 0.84 -26.57 -6.10
C GLY A 157 1.92 -25.49 -6.10
N PRO A 158 3.14 -25.80 -5.62
CA PRO A 158 4.20 -24.80 -5.49
C PRO A 158 4.46 -24.03 -6.78
N ASP A 159 4.30 -24.64 -7.94
CA ASP A 159 4.51 -23.99 -9.23
C ASP A 159 3.45 -22.94 -9.58
N ALA A 160 2.18 -23.15 -9.20
CA ALA A 160 1.10 -22.19 -9.46
C ALA A 160 1.27 -20.92 -8.62
N TYR A 161 1.59 -21.08 -7.35
CA TYR A 161 1.90 -19.98 -6.45
C TYR A 161 3.10 -19.17 -6.95
N VAL A 162 4.22 -19.84 -7.23
CA VAL A 162 5.46 -19.20 -7.69
C VAL A 162 5.24 -18.43 -9.00
N ARG A 163 4.48 -18.98 -9.94
CA ARG A 163 4.15 -18.27 -11.20
C ARG A 163 3.33 -17.02 -10.91
N LEU A 164 2.23 -17.14 -10.16
CA LEU A 164 1.33 -16.02 -9.88
C LEU A 164 2.06 -14.88 -9.14
N VAL A 165 2.79 -15.18 -8.08
CA VAL A 165 3.53 -14.17 -7.32
C VAL A 165 4.56 -13.45 -8.20
N ARG A 166 5.29 -14.21 -9.04
CA ARG A 166 6.24 -13.62 -10.00
C ARG A 166 5.57 -12.72 -11.02
N ASP A 167 4.43 -13.14 -11.57
CA ASP A 167 3.69 -12.36 -12.56
C ASP A 167 3.13 -11.07 -11.95
N VAL A 168 2.58 -11.15 -10.74
CA VAL A 168 2.09 -9.97 -9.99
C VAL A 168 3.23 -9.02 -9.64
N TYR A 169 4.38 -9.51 -9.18
CA TYR A 169 5.56 -8.69 -8.96
C TYR A 169 5.99 -7.97 -10.24
N ASN A 170 6.13 -8.71 -11.33
CA ASN A 170 6.60 -8.16 -12.60
C ASN A 170 5.64 -7.09 -13.15
N ILE A 171 4.32 -7.33 -13.10
CA ILE A 171 3.35 -6.35 -13.57
C ILE A 171 3.32 -5.11 -12.69
N THR A 172 3.47 -5.28 -11.37
CA THR A 172 3.58 -4.17 -10.43
C THR A 172 4.77 -3.28 -10.79
N LYS A 173 5.95 -3.87 -10.99
CA LYS A 173 7.16 -3.14 -11.37
C LYS A 173 7.09 -2.54 -12.78
N ALA A 174 6.34 -3.13 -13.69
CA ALA A 174 6.11 -2.58 -15.03
C ALA A 174 5.22 -1.33 -14.99
N ILE A 175 4.22 -1.31 -14.11
CA ILE A 175 3.29 -0.17 -13.95
C ILE A 175 3.90 0.91 -13.05
N ASP A 176 4.55 0.50 -11.96
CA ASP A 176 5.18 1.39 -10.97
C ASP A 176 6.58 0.91 -10.57
N PRO A 177 7.62 1.32 -11.29
CA PRO A 177 9.00 0.98 -10.95
C PRO A 177 9.56 1.77 -9.75
N THR A 178 8.81 2.73 -9.21
CA THR A 178 9.31 3.72 -8.23
C THR A 178 9.23 3.25 -6.79
N ARG A 179 8.46 2.19 -6.52
CA ARG A 179 8.24 1.64 -5.17
C ARG A 179 8.80 0.24 -5.03
N PRO A 180 9.30 -0.11 -3.84
CA PRO A 180 9.57 -1.50 -3.51
C PRO A 180 8.27 -2.31 -3.45
N VAL A 181 8.40 -3.59 -3.71
CA VAL A 181 7.34 -4.59 -3.59
C VAL A 181 7.74 -5.59 -2.52
N ASN A 182 6.85 -5.81 -1.55
CA ASN A 182 6.84 -6.96 -0.69
C ASN A 182 5.88 -7.97 -1.32
N ASP A 183 6.38 -8.98 -1.98
CA ASP A 183 5.58 -9.85 -2.85
C ASP A 183 4.45 -10.58 -2.14
N ALA A 184 4.74 -11.12 -0.96
CA ALA A 184 3.75 -11.74 -0.07
C ALA A 184 4.20 -11.51 1.37
N SER A 185 3.43 -10.74 2.14
CA SER A 185 3.74 -10.52 3.55
C SER A 185 3.62 -11.83 4.33
N GLY A 186 4.69 -12.20 5.03
CA GLY A 186 4.85 -13.49 5.72
C GLY A 186 6.16 -14.17 5.33
N ASP A 187 6.18 -15.50 5.33
CA ASP A 187 7.43 -16.26 5.22
C ASP A 187 7.70 -16.85 3.82
N ASN A 188 6.72 -16.83 2.91
CA ASN A 188 6.79 -17.50 1.61
C ASN A 188 7.07 -16.54 0.45
N HIS A 189 8.24 -15.95 0.45
CA HIS A 189 8.68 -15.05 -0.62
C HIS A 189 9.14 -15.82 -1.88
N VAL A 190 8.86 -15.25 -3.04
CA VAL A 190 9.28 -15.76 -4.36
C VAL A 190 10.25 -14.78 -5.03
N ILE A 191 9.87 -13.51 -5.12
CA ILE A 191 10.66 -12.41 -5.68
C ILE A 191 10.22 -11.10 -5.01
N THR A 192 11.08 -10.50 -4.20
CA THR A 192 10.69 -9.38 -3.35
C THR A 192 11.80 -8.35 -3.20
N ASP A 193 11.44 -7.07 -3.10
CA ASP A 193 12.34 -5.98 -2.72
C ASP A 193 12.45 -5.84 -1.19
N ILE A 194 11.45 -6.31 -0.45
CA ILE A 194 11.40 -6.30 1.01
C ILE A 194 11.08 -7.71 1.50
N TRP A 195 11.99 -8.30 2.25
CA TRP A 195 11.77 -9.56 2.93
C TRP A 195 11.08 -9.30 4.26
N SER A 196 9.94 -9.93 4.51
CA SER A 196 9.17 -9.84 5.75
C SER A 196 8.97 -11.20 6.39
N VAL A 197 8.80 -11.20 7.70
CA VAL A 197 8.40 -12.38 8.46
C VAL A 197 7.26 -12.00 9.40
N HIS A 198 6.35 -12.94 9.66
CA HIS A 198 5.33 -12.78 10.69
C HIS A 198 5.80 -13.49 11.96
N ASN A 199 5.84 -12.76 13.05
CA ASN A 199 6.18 -13.31 14.35
C ASN A 199 5.08 -12.96 15.37
N TYR A 200 4.48 -13.99 15.96
CA TYR A 200 3.36 -13.87 16.90
C TYR A 200 3.79 -14.09 18.37
N GLU A 201 5.11 -14.14 18.66
CA GLU A 201 5.60 -14.31 20.03
C GLU A 201 5.25 -13.08 20.88
N GLN A 202 4.56 -13.34 22.00
CA GLN A 202 4.10 -12.31 22.94
C GLN A 202 5.08 -12.08 24.11
N ASP A 203 5.96 -13.04 24.37
CA ASP A 203 6.99 -12.88 25.38
C ASP A 203 8.15 -12.05 24.84
N ARG A 204 8.42 -10.92 25.51
CA ARG A 204 9.43 -9.96 25.06
C ARG A 204 10.85 -10.56 25.01
N ALA A 205 11.19 -11.44 25.93
CA ALA A 205 12.53 -12.02 25.99
C ALA A 205 12.74 -13.00 24.84
N LYS A 206 11.72 -13.85 24.58
CA LYS A 206 11.73 -14.79 23.46
C LYS A 206 11.73 -14.08 22.11
N LEU A 207 10.87 -13.04 21.95
CA LEU A 207 10.85 -12.25 20.73
C LEU A 207 12.22 -11.63 20.46
N THR A 208 12.85 -11.05 21.49
CA THR A 208 14.19 -10.46 21.37
C THR A 208 15.25 -11.49 20.96
N GLU A 209 15.13 -12.71 21.45
CA GLU A 209 16.05 -13.81 21.09
C GLU A 209 15.84 -14.27 19.63
N GLN A 210 14.59 -14.37 19.18
CA GLN A 210 14.24 -14.78 17.81
C GLN A 210 14.64 -13.74 16.74
N LEU A 211 14.76 -12.47 17.13
CA LEU A 211 15.12 -11.38 16.22
C LEU A 211 16.62 -11.02 16.21
N LYS A 212 17.45 -11.77 16.91
CA LYS A 212 18.92 -11.64 16.89
C LYS A 212 19.54 -12.44 15.76
#